data_a0ccbd5bb0be0264b928c7a00dab78a0
#
_entry.id   a0ccbd5bb0be0264b928c7a00dab78a0
#
_cell.length_a   1.000
_cell.length_b   1.000
_cell.length_c   1.000
_cell.angle_alpha   90.00
_cell.angle_beta   90.00
_cell.angle_gamma   90.00
#
_symmetry.space_group_name_H-M   'P 1'
#
loop_
_entity.id
_entity.type
_entity.pdbx_description
1 polymer ?
#
loop_
_entity_poly.entity_id
_entity_poly.type
_entity_poly.pdbx_seq_one_letter_code
_entity_poly.pdbx_strand_id
1 'polypeptide(L)'
;MVDSCTPGDVLASMSEQIEVGPYISVSQLEVMDAPGTYLAGGGFVPERMLSFWEDKARQGPPVRGPGFARNVGDMSWAHRSERAVADLIGYESELNRIMSNFPQVNLCLYDLTRCSGDLIMNVLKTHPKALLGGMVIDNPYYLAPDEFLASQQT
;
A
#
# COMPACT_ATOMS: atom_id res chain seq x y z
N MET A 1 0.78 7.12 -1.16
CA MET A 1 0.70 7.51 0.26
C MET A 1 2.10 7.51 0.83
N VAL A 2 2.48 8.50 1.62
CA VAL A 2 3.86 8.72 2.07
C VAL A 2 3.93 8.86 3.59
N ASP A 3 5.05 8.46 4.20
CA ASP A 3 5.35 8.61 5.62
C ASP A 3 6.77 9.12 5.88
N SER A 4 7.73 8.70 5.07
CA SER A 4 9.15 9.11 5.18
C SER A 4 9.42 10.55 4.70
N CYS A 5 8.48 11.15 3.96
CA CYS A 5 8.52 12.52 3.47
C CYS A 5 7.11 13.12 3.44
N THR A 6 6.99 14.41 3.13
CA THR A 6 5.67 15.05 3.01
C THR A 6 5.07 14.88 1.60
N PRO A 7 3.73 14.97 1.45
CA PRO A 7 3.11 15.06 0.12
C PRO A 7 3.70 16.16 -0.76
N GLY A 8 4.07 17.29 -0.16
CA GLY A 8 4.71 18.42 -0.87
C GLY A 8 6.07 18.05 -1.45
N ASP A 9 6.89 17.30 -0.70
CA ASP A 9 8.22 16.85 -1.18
C ASP A 9 8.08 15.92 -2.38
N VAL A 10 7.11 14.99 -2.34
CA VAL A 10 6.83 14.08 -3.46
C VAL A 10 6.38 14.86 -4.70
N LEU A 11 5.44 15.78 -4.54
CA LEU A 11 4.95 16.60 -5.65
C LEU A 11 6.04 17.50 -6.21
N ALA A 12 6.90 18.08 -5.38
CA ALA A 12 8.04 18.86 -5.81
C ALA A 12 9.02 18.02 -6.66
N SER A 13 9.39 16.83 -6.17
CA SER A 13 10.27 15.92 -6.90
C SER A 13 9.66 15.45 -8.23
N MET A 14 8.36 15.14 -8.26
CA MET A 14 7.66 14.80 -9.50
C MET A 14 7.66 15.96 -10.49
N SER A 15 7.52 17.20 -9.98
CA SER A 15 7.47 18.42 -10.81
C SER A 15 8.80 18.71 -11.53
N GLU A 16 9.90 18.13 -11.09
CA GLU A 16 11.18 18.20 -11.81
C GLU A 16 11.15 17.42 -13.14
N GLN A 17 10.25 16.46 -13.28
CA GLN A 17 10.17 15.57 -14.44
C GLN A 17 8.91 15.77 -15.28
N ILE A 18 7.79 16.14 -14.64
CA ILE A 18 6.48 16.29 -15.29
C ILE A 18 5.72 17.48 -14.71
N GLU A 19 4.80 18.04 -15.48
CA GLU A 19 3.86 19.05 -15.00
C GLU A 19 2.71 18.35 -14.22
N VAL A 20 2.74 18.37 -12.87
CA VAL A 20 1.78 17.65 -12.02
C VAL A 20 0.43 18.34 -11.87
N GLY A 21 0.36 19.66 -12.04
CA GLY A 21 -0.84 20.47 -11.82
C GLY A 21 -2.09 19.97 -12.55
N PRO A 22 -2.03 19.69 -13.86
CA PRO A 22 -3.18 19.16 -14.60
C PRO A 22 -3.74 17.85 -14.03
N TYR A 23 -2.91 16.95 -13.55
CA TYR A 23 -3.33 15.66 -12.99
C TYR A 23 -3.97 15.81 -11.61
N ILE A 24 -3.48 16.75 -10.79
CA ILE A 24 -4.05 17.08 -9.48
C ILE A 24 -5.42 17.71 -9.66
N SER A 25 -5.56 18.67 -10.59
CA SER A 25 -6.80 19.41 -10.80
C SER A 25 -8.00 18.56 -11.19
N VAL A 26 -7.75 17.39 -11.78
CA VAL A 26 -8.78 16.41 -12.16
C VAL A 26 -8.79 15.18 -11.26
N SER A 27 -8.10 15.23 -10.11
CA SER A 27 -7.96 14.14 -9.14
C SER A 27 -7.37 12.83 -9.72
N GLN A 28 -6.60 12.94 -10.79
CA GLN A 28 -5.89 11.81 -11.40
C GLN A 28 -4.61 11.45 -10.64
N LEU A 29 -4.02 12.43 -9.96
CA LEU A 29 -2.91 12.27 -9.04
C LEU A 29 -3.32 12.76 -7.66
N GLU A 30 -3.19 11.91 -6.66
CA GLU A 30 -3.42 12.24 -5.26
C GLU A 30 -2.24 11.74 -4.42
N VAL A 31 -1.68 12.61 -3.60
CA VAL A 31 -0.63 12.25 -2.64
C VAL A 31 -1.13 12.53 -1.24
N MET A 32 -1.20 11.48 -0.42
CA MET A 32 -1.72 11.53 0.95
C MET A 32 -0.61 11.16 1.93
N ASP A 33 -0.67 11.68 3.15
CA ASP A 33 0.25 11.29 4.22
C ASP A 33 -0.32 10.17 5.11
N ALA A 34 0.55 9.44 5.78
CA ALA A 34 0.16 8.37 6.68
C ALA A 34 -0.53 8.89 7.96
N PRO A 35 -0.13 10.02 8.58
CA PRO A 35 -0.86 10.59 9.72
C PRO A 35 -2.33 10.89 9.43
N GLY A 36 -2.65 11.42 8.26
CA GLY A 36 -4.02 11.75 7.85
C GLY A 36 -4.83 10.55 7.35
N THR A 37 -4.20 9.41 7.12
CA THR A 37 -4.82 8.20 6.55
C THR A 37 -4.64 6.99 7.45
N TYR A 38 -3.53 6.25 7.34
CA TYR A 38 -3.27 5.03 8.12
C TYR A 38 -3.36 5.26 9.63
N LEU A 39 -2.88 6.39 10.12
CA LEU A 39 -2.81 6.73 11.54
C LEU A 39 -3.89 7.71 11.99
N ALA A 40 -4.85 8.06 11.14
CA ALA A 40 -5.95 8.96 11.50
C ALA A 40 -6.70 8.43 12.75
N GLY A 41 -7.01 9.35 13.67
CA GLY A 41 -7.65 8.98 14.94
C GLY A 41 -6.71 8.39 16.00
N GLY A 42 -5.37 8.50 15.80
CA GLY A 42 -4.38 8.17 16.83
C GLY A 42 -3.76 6.78 16.71
N GLY A 43 -4.06 6.02 15.64
CA GLY A 43 -3.42 4.73 15.42
C GLY A 43 -3.93 3.99 14.19
N PHE A 44 -3.22 2.92 13.86
CA PHE A 44 -3.61 2.03 12.78
C PHE A 44 -4.82 1.18 13.17
N VAL A 45 -5.84 1.18 12.32
CA VAL A 45 -7.06 0.37 12.45
C VAL A 45 -7.29 -0.34 11.12
N PRO A 46 -6.99 -1.66 11.03
CA PRO A 46 -7.09 -2.44 9.80
C PRO A 46 -8.42 -2.30 9.07
N GLU A 47 -9.53 -2.47 9.77
CA GLU A 47 -10.88 -2.45 9.19
C GLU A 47 -11.20 -1.09 8.55
N ARG A 48 -10.77 0.01 9.18
CA ARG A 48 -10.95 1.35 8.62
C ARG A 48 -10.19 1.50 7.32
N MET A 49 -8.96 0.99 7.26
CA MET A 49 -8.13 1.09 6.06
C MET A 49 -8.60 0.16 4.95
N LEU A 50 -9.09 -1.03 5.26
CA LEU A 50 -9.72 -1.91 4.28
C LEU A 50 -10.94 -1.24 3.64
N SER A 51 -11.83 -0.66 4.46
CA SER A 51 -12.99 0.09 3.97
C SER A 51 -12.58 1.29 3.13
N PHE A 52 -11.58 2.05 3.57
CA PHE A 52 -11.06 3.22 2.84
C PHE A 52 -10.56 2.82 1.43
N TRP A 53 -9.77 1.76 1.32
CA TRP A 53 -9.25 1.31 0.04
C TRP A 53 -10.33 0.70 -0.85
N GLU A 54 -11.27 -0.04 -0.28
CA GLU A 54 -12.40 -0.60 -1.03
C GLU A 54 -13.26 0.52 -1.61
N ASP A 55 -13.57 1.56 -0.83
CA ASP A 55 -14.32 2.72 -1.30
C ASP A 55 -13.58 3.47 -2.41
N LYS A 56 -12.27 3.68 -2.26
CA LYS A 56 -11.42 4.27 -3.31
C LYS A 56 -11.45 3.43 -4.60
N ALA A 57 -11.33 2.12 -4.48
CA ALA A 57 -11.33 1.21 -5.63
C ALA A 57 -12.71 1.17 -6.34
N ARG A 58 -13.82 1.21 -5.57
CA ARG A 58 -15.19 1.27 -6.12
C ARG A 58 -15.47 2.58 -6.85
N GLN A 59 -14.96 3.70 -6.34
CA GLN A 59 -15.11 5.00 -7.02
C GLN A 59 -14.37 5.02 -8.37
N GLY A 60 -13.32 4.18 -8.48
CA GLY A 60 -12.47 4.11 -9.67
C GLY A 60 -11.67 5.39 -9.92
N PRO A 61 -10.73 5.35 -10.86
CA PRO A 61 -10.01 6.56 -11.26
C PRO A 61 -10.96 7.53 -11.99
N PRO A 62 -10.83 8.85 -11.79
CA PRO A 62 -11.71 9.87 -12.38
C PRO A 62 -11.49 10.09 -13.88
N VAL A 63 -11.12 9.04 -14.62
CA VAL A 63 -10.85 9.08 -16.07
C VAL A 63 -12.02 8.47 -16.85
N ARG A 64 -12.36 9.09 -17.96
CA ARG A 64 -13.33 8.51 -18.91
C ARG A 64 -12.69 7.29 -19.57
N GLY A 65 -13.25 6.10 -19.32
CA GLY A 65 -12.79 4.84 -19.90
C GLY A 65 -12.48 3.76 -18.85
N PRO A 66 -12.01 2.58 -19.25
CA PRO A 66 -11.59 1.54 -18.32
C PRO A 66 -10.37 2.02 -17.55
N GLY A 67 -10.64 2.59 -16.37
CA GLY A 67 -9.61 3.15 -15.52
C GLY A 67 -8.77 2.04 -14.89
N PHE A 68 -7.46 2.27 -14.82
CA PHE A 68 -6.52 1.42 -14.09
C PHE A 68 -5.79 2.27 -13.06
N ALA A 69 -5.92 1.91 -11.77
CA ALA A 69 -5.27 2.63 -10.69
C ALA A 69 -3.84 2.09 -10.44
N ARG A 70 -2.95 3.00 -10.06
CA ARG A 70 -1.59 2.68 -9.59
C ARG A 70 -1.40 3.34 -8.23
N ASN A 71 -1.27 2.50 -7.22
CA ASN A 71 -1.12 2.95 -5.85
C ASN A 71 0.29 2.64 -5.36
N VAL A 72 0.89 3.59 -4.65
CA VAL A 72 2.18 3.40 -3.97
C VAL A 72 1.98 3.73 -2.50
N GLY A 73 2.35 2.80 -1.62
CA GLY A 73 2.30 2.95 -0.17
C GLY A 73 3.70 2.89 0.43
N ASP A 74 4.11 3.95 1.14
CA ASP A 74 5.27 3.91 2.02
C ASP A 74 4.83 3.31 3.35
N MET A 75 5.39 2.15 3.71
CA MET A 75 4.99 1.37 4.89
C MET A 75 5.78 1.72 6.15
N SER A 76 6.60 2.79 6.10
CA SER A 76 7.42 3.24 7.24
C SER A 76 6.61 3.58 8.49
N TRP A 77 5.35 3.99 8.32
CA TRP A 77 4.42 4.28 9.42
C TRP A 77 4.20 3.08 10.37
N ALA A 78 4.28 1.85 9.85
CA ALA A 78 4.05 0.64 10.66
C ALA A 78 5.07 0.52 11.80
N HIS A 79 6.29 1.01 11.60
CA HIS A 79 7.34 0.97 12.63
C HIS A 79 7.14 1.98 13.78
N ARG A 80 6.06 2.76 13.77
CA ARG A 80 5.75 3.70 14.86
C ARG A 80 5.21 3.01 16.11
N SER A 81 4.69 1.78 15.99
CA SER A 81 4.28 0.98 17.14
C SER A 81 4.37 -0.52 16.85
N GLU A 82 4.69 -1.33 17.88
CA GLU A 82 4.72 -2.80 17.77
C GLU A 82 3.36 -3.36 17.36
N ARG A 83 2.27 -2.76 17.86
CA ARG A 83 0.91 -3.15 17.50
C ARG A 83 0.63 -2.93 16.02
N ALA A 84 1.06 -1.80 15.44
CA ALA A 84 0.88 -1.55 14.01
C ALA A 84 1.61 -2.59 13.17
N VAL A 85 2.80 -3.03 13.57
CA VAL A 85 3.54 -4.12 12.90
C VAL A 85 2.78 -5.45 13.00
N ALA A 86 2.23 -5.77 14.19
CA ALA A 86 1.48 -7.01 14.40
C ALA A 86 0.20 -7.07 13.54
N ASP A 87 -0.53 -5.94 13.46
CA ASP A 87 -1.77 -5.84 12.71
C ASP A 87 -1.55 -5.74 11.19
N LEU A 88 -0.36 -5.28 10.74
CA LEU A 88 -0.01 -5.02 9.35
C LEU A 88 -0.19 -6.25 8.45
N ILE A 89 0.34 -7.39 8.87
CA ILE A 89 0.44 -8.57 8.00
C ILE A 89 -0.95 -9.19 7.73
N GLY A 90 -1.81 -9.23 8.74
CA GLY A 90 -3.20 -9.63 8.55
C GLY A 90 -3.95 -8.67 7.63
N TYR A 91 -3.73 -7.37 7.81
CA TYR A 91 -4.27 -6.33 6.94
C TYR A 91 -3.82 -6.47 5.48
N GLU A 92 -2.52 -6.69 5.22
CA GLU A 92 -1.99 -6.88 3.86
C GLU A 92 -2.62 -8.08 3.16
N SER A 93 -2.83 -9.18 3.88
CA SER A 93 -3.51 -10.36 3.34
C SER A 93 -4.96 -10.07 2.95
N GLU A 94 -5.73 -9.42 3.84
CA GLU A 94 -7.12 -9.04 3.56
C GLU A 94 -7.21 -7.97 2.45
N LEU A 95 -6.28 -7.02 2.43
CA LEU A 95 -6.20 -6.02 1.36
C LEU A 95 -6.02 -6.68 -0.01
N ASN A 96 -5.16 -7.69 -0.12
CA ASN A 96 -5.00 -8.46 -1.35
C ASN A 96 -6.31 -9.10 -1.80
N ARG A 97 -7.08 -9.66 -0.88
CA ARG A 97 -8.40 -10.27 -1.18
C ARG A 97 -9.35 -9.25 -1.81
N ILE A 98 -9.40 -8.03 -1.23
CA ILE A 98 -10.27 -6.96 -1.72
C ILE A 98 -9.75 -6.43 -3.06
N MET A 99 -8.47 -6.09 -3.12
CA MET A 99 -7.87 -5.38 -4.25
C MET A 99 -7.79 -6.21 -5.52
N SER A 100 -7.74 -7.55 -5.42
CA SER A 100 -7.75 -8.46 -6.58
C SER A 100 -9.02 -8.35 -7.43
N ASN A 101 -10.09 -7.78 -6.90
CA ASN A 101 -11.35 -7.60 -7.60
C ASN A 101 -11.41 -6.31 -8.44
N PHE A 102 -10.36 -5.48 -8.42
CA PHE A 102 -10.36 -4.18 -9.09
C PHE A 102 -9.17 -4.05 -10.05
N PRO A 103 -9.31 -3.29 -11.17
CA PRO A 103 -8.26 -3.08 -12.15
C PRO A 103 -7.19 -2.12 -11.63
N GLN A 104 -6.25 -2.61 -10.84
CA GLN A 104 -5.20 -1.81 -10.22
C GLN A 104 -3.94 -2.60 -9.92
N VAL A 105 -2.86 -1.88 -9.64
CA VAL A 105 -1.63 -2.39 -9.04
C VAL A 105 -1.29 -1.59 -7.81
N ASN A 106 -0.89 -2.29 -6.75
CA ASN A 106 -0.43 -1.70 -5.51
C ASN A 106 1.05 -2.05 -5.31
N LEU A 107 1.86 -1.05 -5.02
CA LEU A 107 3.27 -1.18 -4.68
C LEU A 107 3.48 -0.74 -3.23
N CYS A 108 3.84 -1.67 -2.35
CA CYS A 108 4.18 -1.39 -0.97
C CYS A 108 5.70 -1.26 -0.83
N LEU A 109 6.17 -0.14 -0.29
CA LEU A 109 7.58 0.15 -0.09
C LEU A 109 7.96 -0.10 1.37
N TYR A 110 8.87 -1.04 1.59
CA TYR A 110 9.39 -1.39 2.91
C TYR A 110 10.86 -1.01 3.03
N ASP A 111 11.20 -0.26 4.08
CA ASP A 111 12.60 0.00 4.44
C ASP A 111 13.19 -1.24 5.11
N LEU A 112 13.95 -2.02 4.35
CA LEU A 112 14.54 -3.29 4.82
C LEU A 112 15.53 -3.08 5.97
N THR A 113 16.07 -1.88 6.16
CA THR A 113 16.98 -1.59 7.28
C THR A 113 16.25 -1.53 8.62
N ARG A 114 14.93 -1.38 8.59
CA ARG A 114 14.04 -1.29 9.76
C ARG A 114 13.20 -2.54 9.97
N CYS A 115 13.19 -3.47 9.02
CA CYS A 115 12.41 -4.69 9.10
C CYS A 115 13.23 -5.82 9.72
N SER A 116 12.61 -6.59 10.63
CA SER A 116 13.18 -7.87 11.07
C SER A 116 13.07 -8.91 9.95
N GLY A 117 13.89 -9.95 10.01
CA GLY A 117 13.81 -11.08 9.05
C GLY A 117 12.42 -11.73 9.02
N ASP A 118 11.80 -11.88 10.20
CA ASP A 118 10.44 -12.45 10.31
C ASP A 118 9.39 -11.55 9.65
N LEU A 119 9.49 -10.23 9.83
CA LEU A 119 8.58 -9.31 9.16
C LEU A 119 8.73 -9.37 7.65
N ILE A 120 9.97 -9.41 7.13
CA ILE A 120 10.24 -9.53 5.70
C ILE A 120 9.63 -10.82 5.14
N MET A 121 9.82 -11.96 5.83
CA MET A 121 9.24 -13.24 5.40
C MET A 121 7.71 -13.21 5.40
N ASN A 122 7.09 -12.57 6.37
CA ASN A 122 5.63 -12.43 6.41
C ASN A 122 5.12 -11.48 5.32
N VAL A 123 5.81 -10.38 5.06
CA VAL A 123 5.50 -9.48 3.94
C VAL A 123 5.58 -10.24 2.61
N LEU A 124 6.62 -11.06 2.40
CA LEU A 124 6.71 -11.88 1.20
C LEU A 124 5.52 -12.85 1.06
N LYS A 125 5.06 -13.45 2.16
CA LYS A 125 3.89 -14.34 2.10
C LYS A 125 2.60 -13.66 1.66
N THR A 126 2.50 -12.34 1.82
CA THR A 126 1.29 -11.57 1.43
C THR A 126 1.40 -10.88 0.08
N HIS A 127 2.52 -10.93 -0.61
CA HIS A 127 2.73 -10.23 -1.88
C HIS A 127 3.02 -11.19 -3.03
N PRO A 128 2.15 -11.30 -4.06
CA PRO A 128 2.34 -12.25 -5.17
C PRO A 128 3.53 -11.90 -6.06
N LYS A 129 3.98 -10.65 -6.03
CA LYS A 129 5.13 -10.17 -6.81
C LYS A 129 6.05 -9.34 -5.93
N ALA A 130 7.34 -9.33 -6.28
CA ALA A 130 8.34 -8.48 -5.64
C ALA A 130 9.10 -7.68 -6.70
N LEU A 131 9.48 -6.44 -6.34
CA LEU A 131 10.34 -5.58 -7.17
C LEU A 131 11.76 -5.63 -6.60
N LEU A 132 12.67 -6.27 -7.33
CA LEU A 132 14.07 -6.42 -6.94
C LEU A 132 14.99 -5.90 -8.06
N GLY A 133 15.86 -4.97 -7.74
CA GLY A 133 16.83 -4.41 -8.71
C GLY A 133 16.19 -3.85 -9.98
N GLY A 134 14.98 -3.29 -9.87
CA GLY A 134 14.21 -2.76 -11.00
C GLY A 134 13.42 -3.81 -11.81
N MET A 135 13.48 -5.08 -11.43
CA MET A 135 12.73 -6.16 -12.07
C MET A 135 11.56 -6.61 -11.20
N VAL A 136 10.40 -6.79 -11.84
CA VAL A 136 9.25 -7.43 -11.19
C VAL A 136 9.37 -8.94 -11.37
N ILE A 137 9.39 -9.66 -10.27
CA ILE A 137 9.48 -11.13 -10.25
C ILE A 137 8.25 -11.74 -9.59
N ASP A 138 7.88 -12.93 -10.01
CA ASP A 138 6.89 -13.74 -9.29
C ASP A 138 7.47 -14.21 -7.96
N ASN A 139 6.70 -14.04 -6.89
CA ASN A 139 7.18 -14.37 -5.55
C ASN A 139 6.78 -15.81 -5.17
N PRO A 140 7.73 -16.74 -5.05
CA PRO A 140 7.44 -18.13 -4.74
C PRO A 140 6.99 -18.38 -3.29
N TYR A 141 7.13 -17.38 -2.42
CA TYR A 141 6.70 -17.46 -1.01
C TYR A 141 5.27 -16.99 -0.78
N TYR A 142 4.61 -16.46 -1.81
CA TYR A 142 3.25 -15.96 -1.71
C TYR A 142 2.27 -17.07 -1.34
N LEU A 143 1.39 -16.77 -0.39
CA LEU A 143 0.23 -17.58 -0.02
C LEU A 143 -1.05 -16.84 -0.38
N ALA A 144 -2.05 -17.55 -0.89
CA ALA A 144 -3.36 -16.96 -1.07
C ALA A 144 -3.93 -16.50 0.30
N PRO A 145 -4.76 -15.44 0.35
CA PRO A 145 -5.23 -14.88 1.63
C PRO A 145 -5.83 -15.91 2.59
N ASP A 146 -6.65 -16.84 2.12
CA ASP A 146 -7.24 -17.90 2.97
C ASP A 146 -6.18 -18.86 3.53
N GLU A 147 -5.21 -19.22 2.70
CA GLU A 147 -4.09 -20.08 3.09
C GLU A 147 -3.18 -19.40 4.11
N PHE A 148 -2.87 -18.12 3.86
CA PHE A 148 -2.08 -17.32 4.79
C PHE A 148 -2.76 -17.20 6.15
N LEU A 149 -4.03 -16.79 6.20
CA LEU A 149 -4.77 -16.59 7.44
C LEU A 149 -4.95 -17.89 8.23
N ALA A 150 -5.15 -19.02 7.54
CA ALA A 150 -5.18 -20.33 8.19
C ALA A 150 -3.82 -20.68 8.85
N SER A 151 -2.70 -20.30 8.21
CA SER A 151 -1.35 -20.54 8.74
C SER A 151 -1.02 -19.74 10.01
N GLN A 152 -1.74 -18.66 10.29
CA GLN A 152 -1.53 -17.81 11.49
C GLN A 152 -2.27 -18.34 12.73
N GLN A 153 -3.16 -19.33 12.56
CA GLN A 153 -3.98 -19.89 13.65
C GLN A 153 -3.35 -21.13 14.30
N THR A 154 -2.19 -21.58 13.80
CA THR A 154 -1.49 -22.77 14.27
C THR A 154 -0.30 -22.39 15.13
#